data_99cb44c736ab70d4e65ab6a2616fbe5b
#
_entry.id   99cb44c736ab70d4e65ab6a2616fbe5b
#
_cell.length_a   1.000
_cell.length_b   1.000
_cell.length_c   1.000
_cell.angle_alpha   90.00
_cell.angle_beta   90.00
_cell.angle_gamma   90.00
#
_symmetry.space_group_name_H-M   'P 1'
#
loop_
_entity.id
_entity.type
_entity.pdbx_description
1 polymer ?
#
loop_
_entity_poly.entity_id
_entity_poly.type
_entity_poly.pdbx_seq_one_letter_code
_entity_poly.pdbx_strand_id
1 'polypeptide(L)'
;MMMLAPSSSLVAMALEANSRTGKFVLDSIWDRPTHVEGWYFRSDHVPYARLNVPALMYSTNLHQDYHTARDNPDRINFPKLTRMTQWMYMTGWIAGNAKDRPTIDPGFQLER
;
A
#
# COMPACT_ATOMS: atom_id res chain seq x y z
N MET A 1 -9.96 1.66 -1.81
CA MET A 1 -8.69 1.19 -1.24
C MET A 1 -7.61 1.37 -2.28
N MET A 2 -6.53 2.01 -1.91
CA MET A 2 -5.38 2.15 -2.79
C MET A 2 -4.19 1.36 -2.24
N MET A 3 -3.31 0.97 -3.14
CA MET A 3 -2.07 0.29 -2.86
C MET A 3 -1.03 0.82 -3.86
N LEU A 4 0.13 1.19 -3.37
CA LEU A 4 1.21 1.76 -4.17
C LEU A 4 2.44 0.89 -4.06
N ALA A 5 3.00 0.46 -5.18
CA ALA A 5 4.24 -0.30 -5.19
C ALA A 5 4.96 -0.25 -6.55
N PRO A 6 6.28 -0.03 -6.57
CA PRO A 6 7.09 -0.12 -7.77
C PRO A 6 7.50 -1.58 -8.09
N SER A 7 6.64 -2.54 -7.81
CA SER A 7 6.95 -3.96 -7.87
C SER A 7 5.70 -4.80 -8.18
N SER A 8 5.60 -5.29 -9.40
CA SER A 8 4.50 -6.16 -9.82
C SER A 8 4.45 -7.46 -9.01
N SER A 9 5.60 -8.02 -8.64
CA SER A 9 5.66 -9.23 -7.82
C SER A 9 5.12 -9.01 -6.41
N LEU A 10 5.45 -7.89 -5.78
CA LEU A 10 4.93 -7.53 -4.46
C LEU A 10 3.43 -7.19 -4.51
N VAL A 11 2.99 -6.51 -5.58
CA VAL A 11 1.56 -6.27 -5.84
C VAL A 11 0.79 -7.58 -5.95
N ALA A 12 1.30 -8.56 -6.69
CA ALA A 12 0.67 -9.87 -6.83
C ALA A 12 0.49 -10.57 -5.47
N MET A 13 1.48 -10.48 -4.58
CA MET A 13 1.40 -11.02 -3.21
C MET A 13 0.33 -10.30 -2.39
N ALA A 14 0.24 -8.99 -2.50
CA ALA A 14 -0.79 -8.21 -1.81
C ALA A 14 -2.21 -8.49 -2.34
N LEU A 15 -2.37 -8.70 -3.64
CA LEU A 15 -3.65 -9.10 -4.24
C LEU A 15 -4.08 -10.50 -3.78
N GLU A 16 -3.16 -11.46 -3.73
CA GLU A 16 -3.40 -12.78 -3.17
C GLU A 16 -3.83 -12.69 -1.69
N ALA A 17 -3.10 -11.92 -0.89
CA ALA A 17 -3.45 -11.69 0.51
C ALA A 17 -4.84 -11.07 0.66
N ASN A 18 -5.19 -10.09 -0.18
CA ASN A 18 -6.50 -9.46 -0.18
C ASN A 18 -7.63 -10.47 -0.46
N SER A 19 -7.42 -11.37 -1.41
CA SER A 19 -8.40 -12.41 -1.74
C SER A 19 -8.67 -13.37 -0.60
N ARG A 20 -7.68 -13.59 0.26
CA ARG A 20 -7.75 -14.50 1.42
C ARG A 20 -8.30 -13.83 2.68
N THR A 21 -8.25 -12.49 2.78
CA THR A 21 -8.53 -11.74 4.01
C THR A 21 -9.55 -10.63 3.81
N GLY A 22 -9.09 -9.43 3.48
CA GLY A 22 -9.90 -8.21 3.47
C GLY A 22 -10.96 -8.17 2.38
N LYS A 23 -10.71 -8.78 1.23
CA LYS A 23 -11.57 -8.76 0.04
C LYS A 23 -12.00 -7.33 -0.33
N PHE A 24 -11.06 -6.40 -0.26
CA PHE A 24 -11.29 -5.02 -0.63
C PHE A 24 -11.36 -4.84 -2.14
N VAL A 25 -12.20 -3.93 -2.59
CA VAL A 25 -12.13 -3.40 -3.95
C VAL A 25 -10.96 -2.42 -4.00
N LEU A 26 -10.04 -2.66 -4.95
CA LEU A 26 -8.82 -1.88 -5.09
C LEU A 26 -8.93 -0.93 -6.28
N ASP A 27 -8.40 0.27 -6.09
CA ASP A 27 -8.32 1.29 -7.12
C ASP A 27 -6.84 1.54 -7.46
N SER A 28 -6.45 1.19 -8.68
CA SER A 28 -5.07 1.27 -9.17
C SER A 28 -4.72 2.61 -9.83
N ILE A 29 -5.69 3.51 -9.99
CA ILE A 29 -5.40 4.82 -10.62
C ILE A 29 -4.41 5.65 -9.83
N TRP A 30 -4.35 5.43 -8.51
CA TRP A 30 -3.46 6.10 -7.59
C TRP A 30 -2.03 5.55 -7.61
N ASP A 31 -1.86 4.34 -8.18
CA ASP A 31 -0.59 3.64 -8.26
C ASP A 31 0.23 4.11 -9.48
N ARG A 32 0.46 5.41 -9.56
CA ARG A 32 1.24 6.03 -10.64
C ARG A 32 2.13 7.13 -10.08
N PRO A 33 3.44 7.10 -10.34
CA PRO A 33 4.35 8.18 -9.93
C PRO A 33 3.94 9.55 -10.47
N THR A 34 3.25 9.56 -11.61
CA THR A 34 2.77 10.77 -12.30
C THR A 34 1.39 11.23 -11.84
N HIS A 35 0.75 10.54 -10.89
CA HIS A 35 -0.55 10.96 -10.40
C HIS A 35 -0.48 12.35 -9.76
N VAL A 36 -1.42 13.23 -10.12
CA VAL A 36 -1.41 14.66 -9.74
C VAL A 36 -1.33 14.88 -8.23
N GLU A 37 -1.91 14.02 -7.40
CA GLU A 37 -1.84 14.12 -5.94
C GLU A 37 -0.52 13.62 -5.35
N GLY A 38 0.34 13.02 -6.14
CA GLY A 38 1.69 12.61 -5.75
C GLY A 38 1.74 11.61 -4.59
N TRP A 39 0.83 10.67 -4.53
CA TRP A 39 0.75 9.67 -3.46
C TRP A 39 2.01 8.85 -3.27
N TYR A 40 2.76 8.61 -4.36
CA TYR A 40 4.07 7.94 -4.30
C TYR A 40 5.08 8.65 -3.40
N PHE A 41 4.85 9.91 -3.07
CA PHE A 41 5.79 10.76 -2.31
C PHE A 41 5.29 11.12 -0.92
N ARG A 42 4.16 10.54 -0.46
CA ARG A 42 3.46 11.00 0.75
C ARG A 42 3.67 10.18 2.00
N SER A 43 4.50 9.14 1.97
CA SER A 43 4.68 8.27 3.14
C SER A 43 6.06 7.62 3.17
N ASP A 44 6.31 6.82 4.19
CA ASP A 44 7.60 6.22 4.52
C ASP A 44 8.07 5.12 3.56
N HIS A 45 7.27 4.74 2.57
CA HIS A 45 7.69 3.86 1.48
C HIS A 45 8.69 4.54 0.51
N VAL A 46 8.69 5.87 0.44
CA VAL A 46 9.51 6.66 -0.51
C VAL A 46 11.00 6.39 -0.37
N PRO A 47 11.61 6.44 0.83
CA PRO A 47 13.04 6.15 0.99
C PRO A 47 13.43 4.77 0.46
N TYR A 48 12.58 3.77 0.67
CA TYR A 48 12.82 2.42 0.19
C TYR A 48 12.72 2.34 -1.33
N ALA A 49 11.67 2.92 -1.91
CA ALA A 49 11.51 2.98 -3.37
C ALA A 49 12.68 3.69 -4.07
N ARG A 50 13.21 4.75 -3.46
CA ARG A 50 14.41 5.47 -3.96
C ARG A 50 15.68 4.62 -3.96
N LEU A 51 15.76 3.64 -3.07
CA LEU A 51 16.87 2.70 -2.97
C LEU A 51 16.60 1.38 -3.72
N ASN A 52 15.59 1.37 -4.60
CA ASN A 52 15.17 0.18 -5.35
C ASN A 52 14.75 -0.99 -4.45
N VAL A 53 14.20 -0.69 -3.28
CA VAL A 53 13.61 -1.68 -2.39
C VAL A 53 12.10 -1.67 -2.58
N PRO A 54 11.47 -2.81 -2.95
CA PRO A 54 10.03 -2.90 -3.05
C PRO A 54 9.34 -2.53 -1.74
N ALA A 55 8.38 -1.62 -1.80
CA ALA A 55 7.63 -1.17 -0.64
C ALA A 55 6.16 -0.95 -1.01
N LEU A 56 5.27 -1.17 -0.07
CA LEU A 56 3.83 -0.99 -0.21
C LEU A 56 3.34 0.11 0.70
N MET A 57 2.43 0.92 0.18
CA MET A 57 1.59 1.79 0.97
C MET A 57 0.14 1.36 0.84
N TYR A 58 -0.52 1.16 1.97
CA TYR A 58 -1.95 0.86 2.04
C TYR A 58 -2.71 2.10 2.49
N SER A 59 -3.77 2.47 1.79
CA SER A 59 -4.57 3.63 2.15
C SER A 59 -6.04 3.47 1.79
N THR A 60 -6.90 4.11 2.54
CA THR A 60 -8.33 4.25 2.24
C THR A 60 -8.69 5.66 1.78
N ASN A 61 -7.67 6.41 1.33
CA ASN A 61 -7.77 7.80 0.93
C ASN A 61 -7.95 8.76 2.11
N LEU A 62 -8.05 10.04 1.82
CA LEU A 62 -8.23 11.10 2.80
C LEU A 62 -9.68 11.14 3.32
N HIS A 63 -9.85 11.67 4.52
CA HIS A 63 -11.13 11.96 5.14
C HIS A 63 -11.14 13.39 5.70
N GLN A 64 -12.33 13.90 6.03
CA GLN A 64 -12.51 15.30 6.45
C GLN A 64 -11.75 15.69 7.72
N ASP A 65 -11.42 14.73 8.56
CA ASP A 65 -10.71 14.97 9.82
C ASP A 65 -9.18 14.80 9.69
N TYR A 66 -8.68 14.42 8.50
CA TYR A 66 -7.26 14.18 8.22
C TYR A 66 -6.41 15.40 8.58
N HIS A 67 -5.36 15.18 9.37
CA HIS A 67 -4.44 16.21 9.89
C HIS A 67 -5.15 17.32 10.68
N THR A 68 -6.23 17.01 11.37
CA THR A 68 -6.94 17.93 12.26
C THR A 68 -7.01 17.39 13.69
N ALA A 69 -7.32 18.27 14.64
CA ALA A 69 -7.53 17.88 16.04
C ALA A 69 -8.78 17.00 16.26
N ARG A 70 -9.62 16.83 15.24
CA ARG A 70 -10.80 15.95 15.28
C ARG A 70 -10.49 14.50 14.90
N ASP A 71 -9.30 14.22 14.41
CA ASP A 71 -8.88 12.85 14.06
C ASP A 71 -8.51 12.08 15.32
N ASN A 72 -9.53 11.64 16.02
CA ASN A 72 -9.45 10.97 17.31
C ASN A 72 -9.80 9.48 17.20
N PRO A 73 -9.41 8.64 18.19
CA PRO A 73 -9.68 7.20 18.19
C PRO A 73 -11.15 6.81 18.04
N ASP A 74 -12.08 7.64 18.51
CA ASP A 74 -13.52 7.42 18.39
C ASP A 74 -14.03 7.49 16.94
N ARG A 75 -13.24 8.04 16.02
CA ARG A 75 -13.53 8.10 14.59
C ARG A 75 -13.08 6.85 13.83
N ILE A 76 -12.36 5.96 14.46
CA ILE A 76 -11.83 4.74 13.82
C ILE A 76 -12.97 3.76 13.54
N ASN A 77 -13.04 3.30 12.28
CA ASN A 77 -13.85 2.15 11.92
C ASN A 77 -13.08 0.87 12.27
N PHE A 78 -13.26 0.35 13.46
CA PHE A 78 -12.54 -0.81 13.97
C PHE A 78 -12.72 -2.08 13.13
N PRO A 79 -13.92 -2.44 12.64
CA PRO A 79 -14.06 -3.58 11.74
C PRO A 79 -13.23 -3.44 10.46
N LYS A 80 -13.18 -2.26 9.88
CA LYS A 80 -12.33 -1.96 8.70
C LYS A 80 -10.85 -2.04 9.05
N LEU A 81 -10.45 -1.47 10.18
CA LEU A 81 -9.06 -1.53 10.66
C LEU A 81 -8.60 -2.98 10.85
N THR A 82 -9.43 -3.82 11.45
CA THR A 82 -9.15 -5.25 11.61
C THR A 82 -8.92 -5.94 10.27
N ARG A 83 -9.80 -5.72 9.30
CA ARG A 83 -9.65 -6.29 7.95
C ARG A 83 -8.38 -5.79 7.24
N MET A 84 -8.05 -4.51 7.40
CA MET A 84 -6.81 -3.92 6.87
C MET A 84 -5.58 -4.60 7.49
N THR A 85 -5.57 -4.76 8.80
CA THR A 85 -4.48 -5.41 9.53
C THR A 85 -4.30 -6.87 9.08
N GLN A 86 -5.38 -7.62 8.92
CA GLN A 86 -5.34 -8.98 8.39
C GLN A 86 -4.75 -9.03 6.98
N TRP A 87 -5.12 -8.10 6.12
CA TRP A 87 -4.57 -8.01 4.78
C TRP A 87 -3.07 -7.71 4.79
N MET A 88 -2.65 -6.71 5.54
CA MET A 88 -1.23 -6.35 5.67
C MET A 88 -0.41 -7.49 6.25
N TYR A 89 -0.89 -8.13 7.31
CA TYR A 89 -0.24 -9.30 7.91
C TYR A 89 -0.08 -10.45 6.90
N MET A 90 -1.15 -10.79 6.17
CA MET A 90 -1.12 -11.86 5.17
C MET A 90 -0.17 -11.52 4.01
N THR A 91 -0.09 -10.27 3.60
CA THR A 91 0.88 -9.84 2.59
C THR A 91 2.31 -10.09 3.07
N GLY A 92 2.61 -9.70 4.31
CA GLY A 92 3.93 -9.95 4.92
C GLY A 92 4.24 -11.45 5.05
N TRP A 93 3.23 -12.25 5.43
CA TRP A 93 3.37 -13.71 5.50
C TRP A 93 3.71 -14.32 4.15
N ILE A 94 2.98 -13.97 3.08
CA ILE A 94 3.23 -14.46 1.72
C ILE A 94 4.62 -14.02 1.25
N ALA A 95 4.98 -12.76 1.43
CA ALA A 95 6.28 -12.23 1.03
C ALA A 95 7.45 -12.90 1.80
N GLY A 96 7.29 -13.09 3.10
CA GLY A 96 8.30 -13.70 3.96
C GLY A 96 8.52 -15.20 3.69
N ASN A 97 7.51 -15.89 3.17
CA ASN A 97 7.58 -17.32 2.82
C ASN A 97 7.75 -17.56 1.31
N ALA A 98 7.84 -16.52 0.51
CA ALA A 98 8.04 -16.66 -0.93
C ALA A 98 9.43 -17.24 -1.23
N LYS A 99 9.49 -18.08 -2.28
CA LYS A 99 10.77 -18.64 -2.74
C LYS A 99 11.71 -17.55 -3.26
N ASP A 100 11.14 -16.61 -4.01
CA ASP A 100 11.89 -15.53 -4.64
C ASP A 100 11.54 -14.19 -3.98
N ARG A 101 12.56 -13.37 -3.79
CA ARG A 101 12.40 -12.02 -3.24
C ARG A 101 11.64 -11.13 -4.23
N PRO A 102 10.66 -10.31 -3.79
CA PRO A 102 10.09 -9.29 -4.64
C PRO A 102 11.15 -8.35 -5.20
N THR A 103 10.98 -7.94 -6.44
CA THR A 103 11.92 -7.08 -7.15
C THR A 103 11.24 -5.82 -7.67
N ILE A 104 12.01 -4.75 -7.85
CA ILE A 104 11.55 -3.55 -8.55
C ILE A 104 11.30 -3.89 -10.03
N ASP A 105 10.23 -3.35 -10.59
CA ASP A 105 9.91 -3.54 -12.00
C ASP A 105 10.98 -2.89 -12.89
N PRO A 106 11.38 -3.57 -14.00
CA PRO A 106 12.32 -3.00 -14.94
C PRO A 106 11.81 -1.65 -15.48
N GLY A 107 12.70 -0.65 -15.52
CA GLY A 107 12.38 0.68 -16.02
C GLY A 107 11.58 1.56 -15.05
N PHE A 108 11.28 1.09 -13.84
CA PHE A 108 10.68 1.96 -12.83
C PHE A 108 11.67 3.06 -12.43
N GLN A 109 11.20 4.30 -12.48
CA GLN A 109 11.95 5.47 -12.00
C GLN A 109 11.04 6.31 -11.12
N LEU A 110 11.51 6.61 -9.92
CA LEU A 110 10.85 7.52 -9.01
C LEU A 110 11.41 8.92 -9.25
N GLU A 111 10.80 9.61 -10.22
CA GLU A 111 11.21 10.97 -10.59
C GLU A 111 10.36 12.00 -9.83
N ARG A 112 11.04 12.80 -9.03
CA ARG A 112 10.66 14.15 -8.60
C ARG A 112 11.87 14.88 -8.06
#